data_0ea3038ef5ab838af96d74e9389b5812
#
_entry.id   0ea3038ef5ab838af96d74e9389b5812
#
_cell.length_a   1.000
_cell.length_b   1.000
_cell.length_c   1.000
_cell.angle_alpha   90.00
_cell.angle_beta   90.00
_cell.angle_gamma   90.00
#
_symmetry.space_group_name_H-M   'P 1'
#
loop_
_entity.id
_entity.type
_entity.pdbx_description
1 polymer ?
#
loop_
_entity_poly.entity_id
_entity_poly.type
_entity_poly.pdbx_seq_one_letter_code
_entity_poly.pdbx_strand_id
1 'polypeptide(L)'
;MTFFSILETLFIGPLKLVFEVIFSVANSFVGNPGLSIIFLSLVMNILVLPLYRRADAMQEAARDIDNKLNKGVTHIKKTFSGDERMMILQTYYRQNHYKPTDALHGSVSLLLEIPFFMAAYQFLSHLEILNGVSFGPIKDLSAPDGLIVIGGFAINLLPILMTSVNVISSALYLKGFPLKTKIQLYGMAVFFLIFLYTSPSGLVFYW
;
A
#
# COMPACT_ATOMS: atom_id res chain seq x y z
N MET A 1 -3.06 -22.81 -15.60
CA MET A 1 -2.39 -21.83 -14.72
C MET A 1 -3.44 -20.83 -14.26
N THR A 2 -3.65 -20.72 -12.96
CA THR A 2 -4.56 -19.71 -12.41
C THR A 2 -3.90 -18.33 -12.46
N PHE A 3 -4.67 -17.26 -12.58
CA PHE A 3 -4.18 -15.87 -12.56
C PHE A 3 -3.21 -15.62 -11.40
N PHE A 4 -3.50 -16.21 -10.23
CA PHE A 4 -2.65 -16.14 -9.05
C PHE A 4 -1.27 -16.77 -9.25
N SER A 5 -1.17 -17.93 -9.91
CA SER A 5 0.13 -18.57 -10.16
C SER A 5 1.01 -17.78 -11.11
N ILE A 6 0.41 -17.07 -12.07
CA ILE A 6 1.15 -16.18 -12.98
C ILE A 6 1.68 -14.96 -12.21
N LEU A 7 0.84 -14.35 -11.37
CA LEU A 7 1.22 -13.20 -10.55
C LEU A 7 2.35 -13.58 -9.57
N GLU A 8 2.24 -14.75 -8.95
CA GLU A 8 3.25 -15.27 -8.03
C GLU A 8 4.59 -15.52 -8.74
N THR A 9 4.59 -16.21 -9.86
CA THR A 9 5.82 -16.57 -10.58
C THR A 9 6.48 -15.35 -11.23
N LEU A 10 5.70 -14.42 -11.78
CA LEU A 10 6.22 -13.31 -12.58
C LEU A 10 6.57 -12.08 -11.76
N PHE A 11 5.85 -11.82 -10.66
CA PHE A 11 6.02 -10.60 -9.86
C PHE A 11 6.49 -10.88 -8.44
N ILE A 12 5.78 -11.73 -7.70
CA ILE A 12 6.06 -11.94 -6.27
C ILE A 12 7.37 -12.71 -6.08
N GLY A 13 7.62 -13.74 -6.87
CA GLY A 13 8.85 -14.54 -6.80
C GLY A 13 10.12 -13.71 -6.98
N PRO A 14 10.29 -12.96 -8.09
CA PRO A 14 11.43 -12.07 -8.28
C PRO A 14 11.58 -11.01 -7.19
N LEU A 15 10.46 -10.44 -6.71
CA LEU A 15 10.50 -9.49 -5.60
C LEU A 15 11.00 -10.13 -4.31
N LYS A 16 10.53 -11.34 -3.99
CA LYS A 16 11.02 -12.09 -2.80
C LYS A 16 12.53 -12.33 -2.86
N LEU A 17 13.07 -12.70 -4.03
CA LEU A 17 14.53 -12.85 -4.21
C LEU A 17 15.26 -11.53 -3.93
N VAL A 18 14.73 -10.41 -4.39
CA VAL A 18 15.32 -9.09 -4.09
C VAL A 18 15.28 -8.81 -2.57
N PHE A 19 14.16 -9.09 -1.90
CA PHE A 19 14.07 -8.99 -0.44
C PHE A 19 15.09 -9.85 0.27
N GLU A 20 15.23 -11.11 -0.13
CA GLU A 20 16.15 -12.07 0.44
C GLU A 20 17.61 -11.63 0.29
N VAL A 21 18.02 -11.21 -0.91
CA VAL A 21 19.39 -10.74 -1.17
C VAL A 21 19.68 -9.50 -0.32
N ILE A 22 18.82 -8.49 -0.31
CA ILE A 22 19.05 -7.26 0.45
C ILE A 22 19.10 -7.55 1.94
N PHE A 23 18.18 -8.37 2.46
CA PHE A 23 18.17 -8.74 3.87
C PHE A 23 19.41 -9.54 4.25
N SER A 24 19.78 -10.53 3.45
CA SER A 24 20.98 -11.36 3.70
C SER A 24 22.25 -10.51 3.74
N VAL A 25 22.42 -9.60 2.77
CA VAL A 25 23.54 -8.67 2.75
C VAL A 25 23.51 -7.76 3.98
N ALA A 26 22.38 -7.15 4.30
CA ALA A 26 22.25 -6.31 5.48
C ALA A 26 22.58 -7.07 6.76
N ASN A 27 22.06 -8.28 6.91
CA ASN A 27 22.27 -9.09 8.12
C ASN A 27 23.73 -9.56 8.27
N SER A 28 24.42 -9.82 7.16
CA SER A 28 25.85 -10.19 7.19
C SER A 28 26.74 -9.03 7.66
N PHE A 29 26.38 -7.78 7.36
CA PHE A 29 27.13 -6.60 7.78
C PHE A 29 26.75 -6.13 9.19
N VAL A 30 25.48 -6.15 9.52
CA VAL A 30 24.94 -5.56 10.76
C VAL A 30 24.91 -6.58 11.90
N GLY A 31 24.72 -7.87 11.59
CA GLY A 31 24.61 -8.94 12.59
C GLY A 31 23.38 -8.85 13.51
N ASN A 32 22.42 -7.99 13.20
CA ASN A 32 21.20 -7.80 13.98
C ASN A 32 19.97 -7.81 13.04
N PRO A 33 19.10 -8.83 13.14
CA PRO A 33 17.96 -8.97 12.24
C PRO A 33 16.99 -7.78 12.27
N GLY A 34 16.74 -7.15 13.41
CA GLY A 34 15.87 -5.99 13.52
C GLY A 34 16.40 -4.77 12.76
N LEU A 35 17.70 -4.48 12.89
CA LEU A 35 18.35 -3.43 12.10
C LEU A 35 18.39 -3.79 10.62
N SER A 36 18.54 -5.07 10.28
CA SER A 36 18.53 -5.55 8.91
C SER A 36 17.18 -5.34 8.23
N ILE A 37 16.07 -5.45 8.97
CA ILE A 37 14.74 -5.12 8.47
C ILE A 37 14.62 -3.61 8.17
N ILE A 38 15.14 -2.75 9.05
CA ILE A 38 15.12 -1.30 8.81
C ILE A 38 15.95 -0.96 7.57
N PHE A 39 17.14 -1.57 7.42
CA PHE A 39 17.96 -1.39 6.24
C PHE A 39 17.26 -1.89 4.97
N LEU A 40 16.63 -3.08 5.03
CA LEU A 40 15.81 -3.63 3.96
C LEU A 40 14.71 -2.65 3.54
N SER A 41 13.97 -2.10 4.50
CA SER A 41 12.91 -1.12 4.23
C SER A 41 13.45 0.12 3.52
N LEU A 42 14.56 0.69 3.99
CA LEU A 42 15.17 1.87 3.38
C LEU A 42 15.64 1.60 1.94
N VAL A 43 16.35 0.50 1.72
CA VAL A 43 16.85 0.13 0.39
C VAL A 43 15.69 -0.13 -0.57
N MET A 44 14.68 -0.87 -0.15
CA MET A 44 13.49 -1.14 -0.98
C MET A 44 12.75 0.15 -1.33
N ASN A 45 12.56 1.07 -0.39
CA ASN A 45 11.95 2.36 -0.67
C ASN A 45 12.74 3.17 -1.72
N ILE A 46 14.07 3.17 -1.65
CA ILE A 46 14.93 3.84 -2.64
C ILE A 46 14.81 3.18 -4.01
N LEU A 47 14.83 1.85 -4.07
CA LEU A 47 14.73 1.09 -5.33
C LEU A 47 13.36 1.29 -6.02
N VAL A 48 12.29 1.35 -5.24
CA VAL A 48 10.93 1.46 -5.76
C VAL A 48 10.52 2.92 -6.03
N LEU A 49 11.24 3.89 -5.47
CA LEU A 49 10.97 5.32 -5.62
C LEU A 49 10.76 5.78 -7.08
N PRO A 50 11.61 5.40 -8.07
CA PRO A 50 11.40 5.81 -9.46
C PRO A 50 10.10 5.24 -10.05
N LEU A 51 9.69 4.06 -9.62
CA LEU A 51 8.45 3.44 -10.05
C LEU A 51 7.23 4.18 -9.47
N TYR A 52 7.26 4.51 -8.17
CA TYR A 52 6.21 5.31 -7.54
C TYR A 52 6.10 6.71 -8.14
N ARG A 53 7.22 7.39 -8.43
CA ARG A 53 7.19 8.70 -9.08
C ARG A 53 6.51 8.66 -10.45
N ARG A 54 6.70 7.59 -11.23
CA ARG A 54 6.00 7.41 -12.51
C ARG A 54 4.51 7.14 -12.29
N ALA A 55 4.16 6.31 -11.31
CA ALA A 55 2.78 6.03 -10.97
C ALA A 55 2.05 7.29 -10.49
N ASP A 56 2.69 8.11 -9.66
CA ASP A 56 2.14 9.38 -9.17
C ASP A 56 1.91 10.38 -10.32
N ALA A 57 2.85 10.50 -11.26
CA ALA A 57 2.68 11.35 -12.44
C ALA A 57 1.49 10.90 -13.31
N MET A 58 1.31 9.58 -13.50
CA MET A 58 0.14 9.04 -14.22
C MET A 58 -1.16 9.31 -13.45
N GLN A 59 -1.13 9.19 -12.13
CA GLN A 59 -2.27 9.45 -11.27
C GLN A 59 -2.65 10.94 -11.25
N GLU A 60 -1.69 11.85 -11.26
CA GLU A 60 -1.91 13.29 -11.35
C GLU A 60 -2.53 13.66 -12.69
N ALA A 61 -2.00 13.15 -13.80
CA ALA A 61 -2.59 13.35 -15.14
C ALA A 61 -4.05 12.84 -15.22
N ALA A 62 -4.34 11.67 -14.63
CA ALA A 62 -5.69 11.13 -14.57
C ALA A 62 -6.64 12.02 -13.74
N ARG A 63 -6.16 12.56 -12.62
CA ARG A 63 -6.94 13.51 -11.79
C ARG A 63 -7.28 14.79 -12.53
N ASP A 64 -6.36 15.33 -13.31
CA ASP A 64 -6.59 16.54 -14.09
C ASP A 64 -7.68 16.32 -15.13
N ILE A 65 -7.68 15.16 -15.79
CA ILE A 65 -8.74 14.76 -16.72
C ILE A 65 -10.07 14.62 -15.98
N ASP A 66 -10.09 13.89 -14.86
CA ASP A 66 -11.30 13.71 -14.04
C ASP A 66 -11.87 15.07 -13.57
N ASN A 67 -11.02 15.99 -13.13
CA ASN A 67 -11.43 17.32 -12.67
C ASN A 67 -12.04 18.15 -13.81
N LYS A 68 -11.47 18.08 -15.01
CA LYS A 68 -12.01 18.75 -16.20
C LYS A 68 -13.39 18.20 -16.57
N LEU A 69 -13.57 16.89 -16.53
CA LEU A 69 -14.81 16.21 -16.89
C LEU A 69 -15.89 16.32 -15.81
N ASN A 70 -15.50 16.47 -14.55
CA ASN A 70 -16.40 16.38 -13.40
C ASN A 70 -17.56 17.39 -13.44
N LYS A 71 -17.33 18.60 -13.96
CA LYS A 71 -18.40 19.61 -14.11
C LYS A 71 -19.51 19.11 -15.03
N GLY A 72 -19.16 18.60 -16.21
CA GLY A 72 -20.12 18.05 -17.17
C GLY A 72 -20.79 16.79 -16.66
N VAL A 73 -20.03 15.86 -16.06
CA VAL A 73 -20.56 14.65 -15.45
C VAL A 73 -21.56 14.96 -14.33
N THR A 74 -21.24 15.94 -13.49
CA THR A 74 -22.12 16.35 -12.39
C THR A 74 -23.42 16.99 -12.93
N HIS A 75 -23.31 17.81 -13.96
CA HIS A 75 -24.48 18.39 -14.61
C HIS A 75 -25.39 17.30 -15.20
N ILE A 76 -24.81 16.37 -15.97
CA ILE A 76 -25.56 15.26 -16.58
C ILE A 76 -26.26 14.42 -15.51
N LYS A 77 -25.54 14.07 -14.43
CA LYS A 77 -26.11 13.28 -13.33
C LYS A 77 -27.26 13.96 -12.59
N LYS A 78 -27.27 15.30 -12.55
CA LYS A 78 -28.35 16.08 -11.92
C LYS A 78 -29.56 16.28 -12.84
N THR A 79 -29.34 16.36 -14.14
CA THR A 79 -30.38 16.73 -15.13
C THR A 79 -31.08 15.51 -15.68
N PHE A 80 -30.39 14.40 -15.86
CA PHE A 80 -30.90 13.19 -16.51
C PHE A 80 -30.98 12.00 -15.53
N SER A 81 -31.90 11.05 -15.80
CA SER A 81 -32.11 9.85 -14.98
C SER A 81 -32.25 8.59 -15.85
N GLY A 82 -32.08 7.41 -15.23
CA GLY A 82 -32.27 6.12 -15.93
C GLY A 82 -31.30 5.91 -17.10
N ASP A 83 -31.82 5.30 -18.16
CA ASP A 83 -31.05 4.93 -19.35
C ASP A 83 -30.58 6.14 -20.15
N GLU A 84 -31.39 7.22 -20.18
CA GLU A 84 -31.02 8.47 -20.83
C GLU A 84 -29.70 9.04 -20.23
N ARG A 85 -29.60 9.08 -18.90
CA ARG A 85 -28.39 9.52 -18.20
C ARG A 85 -27.18 8.66 -18.60
N MET A 86 -27.37 7.34 -18.71
CA MET A 86 -26.28 6.43 -19.08
C MET A 86 -25.80 6.69 -20.49
N MET A 87 -26.72 6.85 -21.45
CA MET A 87 -26.38 7.15 -22.85
C MET A 87 -25.66 8.49 -23.01
N ILE A 88 -26.12 9.52 -22.32
CA ILE A 88 -25.51 10.85 -22.39
C ILE A 88 -24.12 10.82 -21.74
N LEU A 89 -23.93 10.14 -20.60
CA LEU A 89 -22.62 9.97 -19.98
C LEU A 89 -21.62 9.24 -20.88
N GLN A 90 -22.04 8.15 -21.52
CA GLN A 90 -21.21 7.42 -22.47
C GLN A 90 -20.81 8.29 -23.66
N THR A 91 -21.75 9.06 -24.21
CA THR A 91 -21.48 9.98 -25.30
C THR A 91 -20.52 11.09 -24.89
N TYR A 92 -20.72 11.67 -23.70
CA TYR A 92 -19.85 12.69 -23.12
C TYR A 92 -18.42 12.18 -22.92
N TYR A 93 -18.25 11.00 -22.34
CA TYR A 93 -16.93 10.36 -22.17
C TYR A 93 -16.27 10.09 -23.52
N ARG A 94 -17.02 9.57 -24.50
CA ARG A 94 -16.50 9.31 -25.86
C ARG A 94 -16.05 10.59 -26.57
N GLN A 95 -16.82 11.67 -26.46
CA GLN A 95 -16.47 12.98 -27.04
C GLN A 95 -15.22 13.58 -26.41
N ASN A 96 -14.98 13.30 -25.14
CA ASN A 96 -13.78 13.76 -24.42
C ASN A 96 -12.63 12.73 -24.45
N HIS A 97 -12.72 11.71 -25.32
CA HIS A 97 -11.72 10.64 -25.44
C HIS A 97 -11.39 9.91 -24.14
N TYR A 98 -12.30 9.94 -23.16
CA TYR A 98 -12.15 9.28 -21.86
C TYR A 98 -12.58 7.81 -21.97
N LYS A 99 -11.67 6.90 -21.58
CA LYS A 99 -11.93 5.46 -21.56
C LYS A 99 -12.18 4.98 -20.12
N PRO A 100 -12.96 3.91 -19.90
CA PRO A 100 -13.13 3.31 -18.57
C PRO A 100 -11.80 2.89 -17.91
N THR A 101 -10.78 2.55 -18.73
CA THR A 101 -9.42 2.23 -18.26
C THR A 101 -8.71 3.43 -17.66
N ASP A 102 -9.07 4.66 -18.04
CA ASP A 102 -8.43 5.87 -17.51
C ASP A 102 -8.76 6.07 -16.03
N ALA A 103 -9.92 5.55 -15.58
CA ALA A 103 -10.26 5.51 -14.16
C ALA A 103 -9.29 4.65 -13.32
N LEU A 104 -8.65 3.63 -13.93
CA LEU A 104 -7.65 2.80 -13.26
C LEU A 104 -6.33 3.54 -13.06
N HIS A 105 -6.00 4.48 -13.95
CA HIS A 105 -4.79 5.29 -13.81
C HIS A 105 -4.80 6.13 -12.52
N GLY A 106 -5.98 6.50 -12.04
CA GLY A 106 -6.16 7.16 -10.74
C GLY A 106 -5.82 6.29 -9.52
N SER A 107 -5.54 5.00 -9.70
CA SER A 107 -5.26 4.04 -8.63
C SER A 107 -3.98 3.24 -8.87
N VAL A 108 -3.13 3.64 -9.82
CA VAL A 108 -1.93 2.89 -10.21
C VAL A 108 -0.96 2.71 -9.04
N SER A 109 -0.76 3.73 -8.21
CA SER A 109 0.12 3.64 -7.02
C SER A 109 -0.35 2.53 -6.07
N LEU A 110 -1.66 2.45 -5.80
CA LEU A 110 -2.23 1.40 -4.95
C LEU A 110 -2.12 0.01 -5.56
N LEU A 111 -2.31 -0.10 -6.89
CA LEU A 111 -2.16 -1.38 -7.58
C LEU A 111 -0.71 -1.88 -7.56
N LEU A 112 0.26 -0.96 -7.57
CA LEU A 112 1.68 -1.30 -7.41
C LEU A 112 2.01 -1.73 -5.98
N GLU A 113 1.37 -1.15 -4.98
CA GLU A 113 1.61 -1.46 -3.57
C GLU A 113 1.29 -2.93 -3.22
N ILE A 114 0.24 -3.50 -3.84
CA ILE A 114 -0.21 -4.87 -3.58
C ILE A 114 0.89 -5.93 -3.80
N PRO A 115 1.56 -6.03 -4.97
CA PRO A 115 2.60 -7.04 -5.18
C PRO A 115 3.82 -6.85 -4.28
N PHE A 116 4.21 -5.61 -3.97
CA PHE A 116 5.27 -5.34 -3.01
C PHE A 116 4.90 -5.77 -1.60
N PHE A 117 3.67 -5.47 -1.18
CA PHE A 117 3.15 -5.91 0.11
C PHE A 117 3.09 -7.44 0.21
N MET A 118 2.58 -8.12 -0.81
CA MET A 118 2.51 -9.59 -0.82
C MET A 118 3.90 -10.23 -0.76
N ALA A 119 4.89 -9.68 -1.47
CA ALA A 119 6.27 -10.17 -1.44
C ALA A 119 6.90 -9.96 -0.06
N ALA A 120 6.76 -8.77 0.54
CA ALA A 120 7.24 -8.46 1.88
C ALA A 120 6.58 -9.35 2.93
N TYR A 121 5.25 -9.53 2.83
CA TYR A 121 4.49 -10.39 3.73
C TYR A 121 4.98 -11.84 3.67
N GLN A 122 5.05 -12.41 2.45
CA GLN A 122 5.50 -13.79 2.28
C GLN A 122 6.95 -14.00 2.73
N PHE A 123 7.84 -13.02 2.49
CA PHE A 123 9.23 -13.11 2.90
C PHE A 123 9.37 -12.99 4.43
N LEU A 124 8.91 -11.90 5.02
CA LEU A 124 9.15 -11.60 6.44
C LEU A 124 8.34 -12.46 7.39
N SER A 125 7.12 -12.89 7.01
CA SER A 125 6.30 -13.77 7.86
C SER A 125 6.83 -15.20 7.96
N HIS A 126 7.69 -15.62 7.02
CA HIS A 126 8.27 -16.97 7.01
C HIS A 126 9.80 -16.95 7.23
N LEU A 127 10.36 -15.84 7.64
CA LEU A 127 11.79 -15.67 7.85
C LEU A 127 12.19 -16.24 9.21
N GLU A 128 12.67 -17.47 9.23
CA GLU A 128 13.01 -18.24 10.44
C GLU A 128 14.04 -17.53 11.36
N ILE A 129 14.95 -16.74 10.78
CA ILE A 129 15.97 -16.00 11.54
C ILE A 129 15.37 -14.96 12.51
N LEU A 130 14.10 -14.62 12.37
CA LEU A 130 13.40 -13.68 13.25
C LEU A 130 12.81 -14.36 14.49
N ASN A 131 12.74 -15.71 14.51
CA ASN A 131 12.12 -16.45 15.58
C ASN A 131 12.87 -16.26 16.91
N GLY A 132 12.16 -15.74 17.91
CA GLY A 132 12.72 -15.48 19.24
C GLY A 132 13.72 -14.32 19.29
N VAL A 133 13.89 -13.56 18.19
CA VAL A 133 14.80 -12.41 18.18
C VAL A 133 14.09 -11.19 18.73
N SER A 134 14.64 -10.64 19.81
CA SER A 134 14.15 -9.39 20.40
C SER A 134 14.76 -8.17 19.73
N PHE A 135 13.96 -7.08 19.63
CA PHE A 135 14.42 -5.80 19.12
C PHE A 135 13.77 -4.64 19.89
N GLY A 136 14.56 -3.88 20.62
CA GLY A 136 14.05 -2.83 21.48
C GLY A 136 13.06 -3.37 22.53
N PRO A 137 11.84 -2.83 22.61
CA PRO A 137 10.81 -3.32 23.53
C PRO A 137 10.09 -4.59 23.03
N ILE A 138 10.32 -5.00 21.79
CA ILE A 138 9.67 -6.17 21.18
C ILE A 138 10.44 -7.42 21.56
N LYS A 139 9.74 -8.43 22.09
CA LYS A 139 10.31 -9.65 22.59
C LYS A 139 10.63 -10.65 21.46
N ASP A 140 9.84 -10.65 20.40
CA ASP A 140 9.94 -11.56 19.28
C ASP A 140 9.49 -10.89 17.98
N LEU A 141 10.41 -10.77 17.01
CA LEU A 141 10.10 -10.18 15.71
C LEU A 141 9.23 -11.07 14.81
N SER A 142 9.18 -12.36 15.09
CA SER A 142 8.34 -13.32 14.34
C SER A 142 6.89 -13.36 14.82
N ALA A 143 6.59 -12.74 15.96
CA ALA A 143 5.28 -12.71 16.58
C ALA A 143 4.69 -11.27 16.62
N PRO A 144 3.38 -11.10 16.83
CA PRO A 144 2.78 -9.81 17.14
C PRO A 144 3.42 -9.18 18.37
N ASP A 145 3.52 -7.85 18.42
CA ASP A 145 4.31 -7.14 19.43
C ASP A 145 3.76 -7.27 20.87
N GLY A 146 2.45 -7.31 21.06
CA GLY A 146 1.82 -7.46 22.37
C GLY A 146 2.37 -6.53 23.46
N LEU A 147 2.79 -5.31 23.10
CA LEU A 147 3.54 -4.40 23.97
C LEU A 147 2.73 -3.91 25.17
N ILE A 148 1.42 -3.84 25.05
CA ILE A 148 0.53 -3.42 26.14
C ILE A 148 -0.36 -4.61 26.50
N VAL A 149 -0.39 -4.93 27.80
CA VAL A 149 -1.30 -5.99 28.33
C VAL A 149 -2.25 -5.33 29.33
N ILE A 150 -3.54 -5.35 29.01
CA ILE A 150 -4.60 -4.80 29.87
C ILE A 150 -5.62 -5.91 30.14
N GLY A 151 -5.78 -6.28 31.42
CA GLY A 151 -6.80 -7.28 31.82
C GLY A 151 -6.64 -8.65 31.19
N GLY A 152 -5.41 -9.05 30.82
CA GLY A 152 -5.13 -10.32 30.13
C GLY A 152 -5.20 -10.25 28.60
N PHE A 153 -5.60 -9.13 28.01
CA PHE A 153 -5.61 -8.91 26.57
C PHE A 153 -4.32 -8.22 26.13
N ALA A 154 -3.60 -8.81 25.17
CA ALA A 154 -2.44 -8.19 24.54
C ALA A 154 -2.89 -7.23 23.43
N ILE A 155 -2.42 -5.98 23.49
CA ILE A 155 -2.66 -4.95 22.48
C ILE A 155 -1.37 -4.78 21.68
N ASN A 156 -1.48 -4.92 20.36
CA ASN A 156 -0.38 -4.74 19.42
C ASN A 156 -0.24 -3.24 19.10
N LEU A 157 0.77 -2.62 19.68
CA LEU A 157 0.98 -1.18 19.61
C LEU A 157 1.63 -0.73 18.28
N LEU A 158 2.52 -1.55 17.73
CA LEU A 158 3.24 -1.22 16.49
C LEU A 158 2.31 -0.93 15.31
N PRO A 159 1.31 -1.77 14.98
CA PRO A 159 0.39 -1.46 13.88
C PRO A 159 -0.40 -0.18 14.10
N ILE A 160 -0.74 0.14 15.35
CA ILE A 160 -1.43 1.38 15.72
C ILE A 160 -0.52 2.59 15.48
N LEU A 161 0.75 2.51 15.92
CA LEU A 161 1.74 3.58 15.69
C LEU A 161 2.00 3.77 14.20
N MET A 162 2.24 2.69 13.46
CA MET A 162 2.40 2.73 12.01
C MET A 162 1.22 3.42 11.32
N THR A 163 0.00 3.01 11.65
CA THR A 163 -1.22 3.60 11.08
C THR A 163 -1.36 5.07 11.46
N SER A 164 -1.02 5.44 12.70
CA SER A 164 -1.06 6.83 13.15
C SER A 164 -0.10 7.71 12.35
N VAL A 165 1.12 7.24 12.10
CA VAL A 165 2.11 7.93 11.26
C VAL A 165 1.59 8.07 9.83
N ASN A 166 1.02 7.01 9.24
CA ASN A 166 0.45 7.03 7.90
C ASN A 166 -0.73 8.01 7.79
N VAL A 167 -1.61 8.05 8.78
CA VAL A 167 -2.76 8.98 8.81
C VAL A 167 -2.27 10.43 8.92
N ILE A 168 -1.31 10.72 9.79
CA ILE A 168 -0.73 12.06 9.94
C ILE A 168 -0.03 12.49 8.65
N SER A 169 0.80 11.64 8.08
CA SER A 169 1.48 11.89 6.81
C SER A 169 0.48 12.16 5.68
N SER A 170 -0.56 11.32 5.58
CA SER A 170 -1.63 11.50 4.61
C SER A 170 -2.40 12.80 4.84
N ALA A 171 -2.67 13.19 6.06
CA ALA A 171 -3.37 14.45 6.38
C ALA A 171 -2.56 15.68 5.92
N LEU A 172 -1.23 15.63 6.05
CA LEU A 172 -0.34 16.69 5.57
C LEU A 172 -0.29 16.74 4.03
N TYR A 173 -0.18 15.57 3.40
CA TYR A 173 -0.09 15.44 1.94
C TYR A 173 -1.40 15.76 1.23
N LEU A 174 -2.56 15.41 1.81
CA LEU A 174 -3.88 15.48 1.18
C LEU A 174 -4.54 16.88 1.23
N LYS A 175 -3.83 17.92 1.65
CA LYS A 175 -4.38 19.29 1.60
C LYS A 175 -4.72 19.65 0.15
N GLY A 176 -6.00 19.96 -0.09
CA GLY A 176 -6.49 20.32 -1.45
C GLY A 176 -6.95 19.15 -2.33
N PHE A 177 -6.77 17.91 -1.91
CA PHE A 177 -7.22 16.75 -2.69
C PHE A 177 -8.73 16.49 -2.58
N PRO A 178 -9.35 15.90 -3.63
CA PRO A 178 -10.78 15.57 -3.62
C PRO A 178 -11.10 14.52 -2.55
N LEU A 179 -12.35 14.52 -2.07
CA LEU A 179 -12.82 13.64 -1.01
C LEU A 179 -12.62 12.15 -1.36
N LYS A 180 -12.80 11.77 -2.62
CA LYS A 180 -12.57 10.40 -3.11
C LYS A 180 -11.17 9.91 -2.79
N THR A 181 -10.14 10.72 -3.08
CA THR A 181 -8.73 10.37 -2.80
C THR A 181 -8.46 10.27 -1.30
N LYS A 182 -9.06 11.16 -0.49
CA LYS A 182 -8.94 11.09 0.97
C LYS A 182 -9.53 9.79 1.53
N ILE A 183 -10.75 9.44 1.11
CA ILE A 183 -11.42 8.19 1.52
C ILE A 183 -10.57 6.98 1.12
N GLN A 184 -9.99 6.99 -0.08
CA GLN A 184 -9.16 5.90 -0.58
C GLN A 184 -7.91 5.70 0.28
N LEU A 185 -7.16 6.76 0.61
CA LEU A 185 -5.95 6.68 1.41
C LEU A 185 -6.22 6.33 2.89
N TYR A 186 -7.23 6.93 3.50
CA TYR A 186 -7.61 6.56 4.87
C TYR A 186 -8.21 5.15 4.93
N GLY A 187 -8.98 4.74 3.92
CA GLY A 187 -9.48 3.37 3.81
C GLY A 187 -8.34 2.36 3.72
N MET A 188 -7.29 2.67 2.97
CA MET A 188 -6.10 1.83 2.87
C MET A 188 -5.34 1.77 4.20
N ALA A 189 -5.20 2.88 4.92
CA ALA A 189 -4.58 2.89 6.25
C ALA A 189 -5.34 2.00 7.25
N VAL A 190 -6.67 2.04 7.23
CA VAL A 190 -7.52 1.16 8.08
C VAL A 190 -7.40 -0.30 7.63
N PHE A 191 -7.38 -0.57 6.33
CA PHE A 191 -7.17 -1.92 5.80
C PHE A 191 -5.84 -2.50 6.29
N PHE A 192 -4.74 -1.76 6.19
CA PHE A 192 -3.45 -2.21 6.70
C PHE A 192 -3.44 -2.37 8.22
N LEU A 193 -4.12 -1.51 8.97
CA LEU A 193 -4.24 -1.69 10.40
C LEU A 193 -4.88 -3.03 10.75
N ILE A 194 -6.01 -3.36 10.12
CA ILE A 194 -6.72 -4.62 10.37
C ILE A 194 -5.85 -5.81 9.96
N PHE A 195 -5.23 -5.73 8.78
CA PHE A 195 -4.46 -6.83 8.21
C PHE A 195 -3.15 -7.07 8.98
N LEU A 196 -2.45 -6.02 9.37
CA LEU A 196 -1.17 -6.11 10.07
C LEU A 196 -1.31 -6.23 11.58
N TYR A 197 -2.52 -6.10 12.14
CA TYR A 197 -2.72 -6.10 13.58
C TYR A 197 -2.23 -7.37 14.27
N THR A 198 -2.42 -8.52 13.63
CA THR A 198 -1.98 -9.84 14.11
C THR A 198 -0.75 -10.37 13.38
N SER A 199 -0.12 -9.54 12.57
CA SER A 199 1.06 -9.93 11.79
C SER A 199 2.34 -9.87 12.63
N PRO A 200 3.42 -10.56 12.22
CA PRO A 200 4.72 -10.49 12.86
C PRO A 200 5.23 -9.05 12.98
N SER A 201 5.81 -8.72 14.14
CA SER A 201 6.38 -7.38 14.41
C SER A 201 7.42 -6.96 13.38
N GLY A 202 8.23 -7.90 12.90
CA GLY A 202 9.22 -7.64 11.85
C GLY A 202 8.62 -7.14 10.54
N LEU A 203 7.43 -7.63 10.16
CA LEU A 203 6.71 -7.14 8.99
C LEU A 203 6.17 -5.73 9.21
N VAL A 204 5.62 -5.45 10.39
CA VAL A 204 5.12 -4.11 10.75
C VAL A 204 6.26 -3.10 10.81
N PHE A 205 7.46 -3.53 11.24
CA PHE A 205 8.67 -2.70 11.24
C PHE A 205 9.16 -2.34 9.84
N TYR A 206 9.02 -3.27 8.91
CA TYR A 206 9.36 -3.04 7.51
C TYR A 206 8.46 -1.97 6.87
N TRP A 207 7.17 -1.98 7.20
CA TRP A 207 6.14 -1.15 6.57
C TRP A 207 6.12 0.26 7.13
#